data_d29561151003f8ca0816a4ef0339f77b
#
_entry.id   d29561151003f8ca0816a4ef0339f77b
#
_cell.length_a   1.000
_cell.length_b   1.000
_cell.length_c   1.000
_cell.angle_alpha   90.00
_cell.angle_beta   90.00
_cell.angle_gamma   90.00
#
_symmetry.space_group_name_H-M   'P 1'
#
loop_
_entity.id
_entity.type
_entity.pdbx_description
1 polymer ?
#
loop_
_entity_poly.entity_id
_entity_poly.type
_entity_poly.pdbx_seq_one_letter_code
_entity_poly.pdbx_strand_id
1 'polypeptide(L)'
;FAEESIYMAAYSLYKDSPNFNLDQTGTLSAINELQSYLNNYPDSKYREDCTIMIKDLRKKLEKKAYEKAKLYYKTSPFNIASLKSAVIEITNFQRDFPDSDYNEEMAYFKVVSQYDLAKSTVEYKQKERFEEVLKFYLEFIDKYPQSTYLKTAEKWYTDSQNEVTRIAKIEAEYKALQEKEKSNTSKIATSPQ
;
A
#
# COMPACT_ATOMS: atom_id res chain seq x y z
N PHE A 1 13.12 37.77 23.54
CA PHE A 1 13.97 36.71 24.15
C PHE A 1 13.22 35.37 24.26
N ALA A 2 11.96 35.32 24.77
CA ALA A 2 11.24 34.06 24.96
C ALA A 2 10.95 33.34 23.62
N GLU A 3 10.44 34.06 22.61
CA GLU A 3 10.18 33.51 21.28
C GLU A 3 11.42 32.92 20.63
N GLU A 4 12.54 33.67 20.67
CA GLU A 4 13.81 33.24 20.08
C GLU A 4 14.39 32.00 20.79
N SER A 5 14.24 31.89 22.09
CA SER A 5 14.67 30.72 22.85
C SER A 5 13.87 29.46 22.48
N ILE A 6 12.55 29.59 22.26
CA ILE A 6 11.68 28.48 21.83
C ILE A 6 12.04 28.08 20.38
N TYR A 7 12.27 29.04 19.49
CA TYR A 7 12.75 28.75 18.14
C TYR A 7 14.07 28.00 18.16
N MET A 8 15.05 28.46 18.95
CA MET A 8 16.36 27.81 19.04
C MET A 8 16.26 26.39 19.60
N ALA A 9 15.34 26.12 20.53
CA ALA A 9 15.08 24.78 21.03
C ALA A 9 14.54 23.87 19.91
N ALA A 10 13.54 24.30 19.15
CA ALA A 10 12.99 23.58 18.01
C ALA A 10 14.04 23.38 16.90
N TYR A 11 14.83 24.40 16.62
CA TYR A 11 15.94 24.32 15.67
C TYR A 11 17.00 23.28 16.08
N SER A 12 17.32 23.20 17.38
CA SER A 12 18.25 22.21 17.91
C SER A 12 17.75 20.79 17.67
N LEU A 13 16.46 20.51 17.93
CA LEU A 13 15.83 19.21 17.63
C LEU A 13 15.86 18.87 16.12
N TYR A 14 15.63 19.89 15.26
CA TYR A 14 15.78 19.70 13.81
C TYR A 14 17.20 19.27 13.44
N LYS A 15 18.23 19.91 13.99
CA LYS A 15 19.64 19.58 13.74
C LYS A 15 20.03 18.20 14.26
N ASP A 16 19.43 17.80 15.37
CA ASP A 16 19.68 16.50 16.02
C ASP A 16 18.87 15.35 15.40
N SER A 17 17.98 15.66 14.46
CA SER A 17 17.17 14.68 13.76
C SER A 17 18.02 13.65 12.99
N PRO A 18 17.85 12.35 13.26
CA PRO A 18 18.70 11.30 12.69
C PRO A 18 18.50 11.13 11.18
N ASN A 19 19.41 10.38 10.55
CA ASN A 19 19.24 9.93 9.16
C ASN A 19 17.99 9.04 9.02
N PHE A 20 17.38 9.02 7.83
CA PHE A 20 16.11 8.33 7.57
C PHE A 20 16.13 6.82 7.89
N ASN A 21 17.28 6.16 7.81
CA ASN A 21 17.45 4.72 8.08
C ASN A 21 17.46 4.36 9.58
N LEU A 22 17.64 5.35 10.45
CA LEU A 22 17.63 5.18 11.90
C LEU A 22 16.23 5.34 12.48
N ASP A 23 16.07 5.19 13.80
CA ASP A 23 14.82 5.51 14.49
C ASP A 23 14.42 6.97 14.27
N GLN A 24 13.15 7.23 14.01
CA GLN A 24 12.65 8.56 13.66
C GLN A 24 11.88 9.25 14.79
N THR A 25 11.97 8.77 16.01
CA THR A 25 11.33 9.40 17.18
C THR A 25 11.80 10.85 17.34
N GLY A 26 13.10 11.10 17.19
CA GLY A 26 13.65 12.46 17.22
C GLY A 26 13.13 13.35 16.09
N THR A 27 12.96 12.80 14.88
CA THR A 27 12.38 13.53 13.74
C THR A 27 10.92 13.93 14.00
N LEU A 28 10.12 13.04 14.57
CA LEU A 28 8.72 13.33 14.94
C LEU A 28 8.63 14.37 16.04
N SER A 29 9.52 14.30 17.05
CA SER A 29 9.61 15.31 18.10
C SER A 29 9.94 16.68 17.54
N ALA A 30 10.91 16.76 16.63
CA ALA A 30 11.29 18.01 15.97
C ALA A 30 10.14 18.62 15.15
N ILE A 31 9.38 17.80 14.41
CA ILE A 31 8.20 18.26 13.67
C ILE A 31 7.16 18.86 14.63
N ASN A 32 6.87 18.16 15.73
CA ASN A 32 5.88 18.60 16.71
C ASN A 32 6.28 19.94 17.37
N GLU A 33 7.53 20.11 17.74
CA GLU A 33 8.02 21.36 18.33
C GLU A 33 8.00 22.51 17.32
N LEU A 34 8.40 22.28 16.06
CA LEU A 34 8.32 23.28 14.99
C LEU A 34 6.88 23.68 14.70
N GLN A 35 5.94 22.72 14.69
CA GLN A 35 4.51 23.00 14.51
C GLN A 35 3.92 23.78 15.70
N SER A 36 4.27 23.38 16.92
CA SER A 36 3.88 24.09 18.14
C SER A 36 4.38 25.54 18.11
N TYR A 37 5.63 25.74 17.70
CA TYR A 37 6.17 27.08 17.50
C TYR A 37 5.34 27.91 16.50
N LEU A 38 5.05 27.36 15.31
CA LEU A 38 4.26 28.04 14.28
C LEU A 38 2.84 28.38 14.74
N ASN A 39 2.24 27.53 15.55
CA ASN A 39 0.90 27.76 16.10
C ASN A 39 0.92 28.90 17.14
N ASN A 40 1.96 28.99 17.97
CA ASN A 40 2.08 30.00 19.02
C ASN A 40 2.57 31.36 18.50
N TYR A 41 3.32 31.35 17.39
CA TYR A 41 3.93 32.54 16.79
C TYR A 41 3.67 32.59 15.27
N PRO A 42 2.41 32.78 14.83
CA PRO A 42 2.06 32.72 13.40
C PRO A 42 2.69 33.81 12.54
N ASP A 43 3.03 34.97 13.14
CA ASP A 43 3.64 36.12 12.47
C ASP A 43 5.15 36.23 12.71
N SER A 44 5.78 35.17 13.22
CA SER A 44 7.21 35.14 13.49
C SER A 44 8.04 35.30 12.22
N LYS A 45 9.17 36.03 12.36
CA LYS A 45 10.21 36.12 11.31
C LYS A 45 10.82 34.76 10.94
N TYR A 46 10.71 33.76 11.81
CA TYR A 46 11.23 32.39 11.58
C TYR A 46 10.19 31.44 10.96
N ARG A 47 9.00 31.93 10.59
CA ARG A 47 7.91 31.11 10.04
C ARG A 47 8.34 30.32 8.80
N GLU A 48 9.01 30.98 7.87
CA GLU A 48 9.47 30.37 6.62
C GLU A 48 10.50 29.28 6.89
N ASP A 49 11.48 29.56 7.74
CA ASP A 49 12.51 28.60 8.14
C ASP A 49 11.91 27.35 8.79
N CYS A 50 10.94 27.52 9.70
CA CYS A 50 10.25 26.41 10.33
C CYS A 50 9.48 25.55 9.31
N THR A 51 8.84 26.19 8.34
CA THR A 51 8.11 25.49 7.27
C THR A 51 9.05 24.65 6.40
N ILE A 52 10.21 25.20 6.05
CA ILE A 52 11.26 24.48 5.29
C ILE A 52 11.77 23.30 6.11
N MET A 53 12.08 23.51 7.39
CA MET A 53 12.56 22.44 8.28
C MET A 53 11.56 21.30 8.42
N ILE A 54 10.27 21.60 8.63
CA ILE A 54 9.20 20.59 8.68
C ILE A 54 9.14 19.79 7.36
N LYS A 55 9.23 20.47 6.22
CA LYS A 55 9.24 19.82 4.90
C LYS A 55 10.43 18.86 4.76
N ASP A 56 11.62 19.25 5.20
CA ASP A 56 12.82 18.41 5.15
C ASP A 56 12.69 17.20 6.09
N LEU A 57 12.16 17.37 7.28
CA LEU A 57 11.91 16.28 8.22
C LEU A 57 10.87 15.30 7.67
N ARG A 58 9.79 15.79 7.05
CA ARG A 58 8.79 14.95 6.39
C ARG A 58 9.39 14.12 5.26
N LYS A 59 10.31 14.66 4.46
CA LYS A 59 11.04 13.90 3.45
C LYS A 59 11.87 12.75 4.03
N LYS A 60 12.42 12.88 5.24
CA LYS A 60 13.09 11.76 5.93
C LYS A 60 12.11 10.66 6.29
N LEU A 61 10.93 11.00 6.83
CA LEU A 61 9.87 10.04 7.14
C LEU A 61 9.35 9.34 5.89
N GLU A 62 9.10 10.12 4.84
CA GLU A 62 8.69 9.61 3.52
C GLU A 62 9.71 8.61 2.96
N LYS A 63 10.99 8.99 2.95
CA LYS A 63 12.07 8.12 2.48
C LYS A 63 12.16 6.83 3.27
N LYS A 64 12.03 6.89 4.59
CA LYS A 64 12.01 5.70 5.45
C LYS A 64 10.83 4.78 5.11
N ALA A 65 9.63 5.34 4.99
CA ALA A 65 8.42 4.58 4.66
C ALA A 65 8.51 3.93 3.27
N TYR A 66 9.04 4.68 2.28
CA TYR A 66 9.31 4.16 0.94
C TYR A 66 10.28 2.98 0.96
N GLU A 67 11.44 3.12 1.61
CA GLU A 67 12.44 2.06 1.67
C GLU A 67 11.91 0.82 2.43
N LYS A 68 11.10 1.02 3.45
CA LYS A 68 10.41 -0.07 4.16
C LYS A 68 9.46 -0.83 3.23
N ALA A 69 8.58 -0.14 2.52
CA ALA A 69 7.65 -0.76 1.57
C ALA A 69 8.40 -1.49 0.44
N LYS A 70 9.45 -0.87 -0.10
CA LYS A 70 10.33 -1.45 -1.12
C LYS A 70 11.08 -2.68 -0.62
N LEU A 71 11.50 -2.71 0.64
CA LEU A 71 12.14 -3.87 1.25
C LEU A 71 11.17 -5.07 1.30
N TYR A 72 9.93 -4.87 1.76
CA TYR A 72 8.91 -5.93 1.75
C TYR A 72 8.64 -6.45 0.33
N TYR A 73 8.54 -5.56 -0.67
CA TYR A 73 8.41 -5.96 -2.06
C TYR A 73 9.60 -6.81 -2.53
N LYS A 74 10.84 -6.39 -2.26
CA LYS A 74 12.05 -7.12 -2.67
C LYS A 74 12.20 -8.49 -1.99
N THR A 75 11.74 -8.62 -0.76
CA THR A 75 11.82 -9.89 0.00
C THR A 75 10.61 -10.80 -0.23
N SER A 76 9.58 -10.31 -0.89
CA SER A 76 8.32 -11.01 -1.14
C SER A 76 8.45 -12.35 -1.89
N PRO A 77 9.34 -12.52 -2.89
CA PRO A 77 9.50 -13.81 -3.61
C PRO A 77 9.86 -14.98 -2.70
N PHE A 78 10.38 -14.70 -1.52
CA PHE A 78 10.86 -15.72 -0.60
C PHE A 78 9.88 -16.06 0.54
N ASN A 79 8.81 -15.27 0.70
CA ASN A 79 7.88 -15.45 1.82
C ASN A 79 6.51 -14.82 1.55
N ILE A 80 5.43 -15.62 1.62
CA ILE A 80 4.04 -15.18 1.46
C ILE A 80 3.66 -14.08 2.47
N ALA A 81 4.15 -14.14 3.71
CA ALA A 81 3.91 -13.09 4.70
C ALA A 81 4.48 -11.74 4.24
N SER A 82 5.62 -11.74 3.55
CA SER A 82 6.22 -10.53 2.99
C SER A 82 5.38 -9.94 1.85
N LEU A 83 4.73 -10.77 1.01
CA LEU A 83 3.79 -10.31 -0.03
C LEU A 83 2.62 -9.53 0.57
N LYS A 84 1.98 -10.09 1.58
CA LYS A 84 0.90 -9.40 2.30
C LYS A 84 1.38 -8.10 2.96
N SER A 85 2.54 -8.16 3.60
CA SER A 85 3.14 -6.98 4.23
C SER A 85 3.51 -5.90 3.20
N ALA A 86 4.00 -6.29 2.01
CA ALA A 86 4.29 -5.34 0.93
C ALA A 86 3.03 -4.58 0.51
N VAL A 87 1.92 -5.27 0.25
CA VAL A 87 0.63 -4.61 -0.11
C VAL A 87 0.16 -3.66 0.99
N ILE A 88 0.25 -4.07 2.25
CA ILE A 88 -0.15 -3.24 3.40
C ILE A 88 0.74 -2.00 3.53
N GLU A 89 2.06 -2.18 3.51
CA GLU A 89 3.01 -1.06 3.68
C GLU A 89 2.96 -0.08 2.51
N ILE A 90 2.77 -0.56 1.28
CA ILE A 90 2.56 0.31 0.12
C ILE A 90 1.26 1.10 0.28
N THR A 91 0.18 0.46 0.73
CA THR A 91 -1.10 1.14 0.97
C THR A 91 -0.99 2.20 2.06
N ASN A 92 -0.27 1.90 3.15
CA ASN A 92 0.02 2.86 4.21
C ASN A 92 0.86 4.03 3.69
N PHE A 93 1.90 3.74 2.90
CA PHE A 93 2.73 4.77 2.27
C PHE A 93 1.91 5.74 1.41
N GLN A 94 1.06 5.22 0.53
CA GLN A 94 0.21 6.02 -0.35
C GLN A 94 -0.80 6.89 0.42
N ARG A 95 -1.30 6.41 1.57
CA ARG A 95 -2.19 7.16 2.46
C ARG A 95 -1.45 8.27 3.21
N ASP A 96 -0.27 7.96 3.74
CA ASP A 96 0.49 8.87 4.60
C ASP A 96 1.27 9.94 3.81
N PHE A 97 1.61 9.63 2.53
CA PHE A 97 2.35 10.49 1.61
C PHE A 97 1.67 10.57 0.23
N PRO A 98 0.45 11.12 0.13
CA PRO A 98 -0.33 11.12 -1.11
C PRO A 98 0.33 11.89 -2.27
N ASP A 99 1.17 12.90 -1.94
CA ASP A 99 1.85 13.78 -2.90
C ASP A 99 3.29 13.32 -3.21
N SER A 100 3.67 12.12 -2.77
CA SER A 100 5.02 11.60 -2.96
C SER A 100 5.31 11.25 -4.41
N ASP A 101 6.50 11.62 -4.89
CA ASP A 101 7.03 11.23 -6.21
C ASP A 101 7.25 9.71 -6.34
N TYR A 102 7.34 8.98 -5.21
CA TYR A 102 7.45 7.52 -5.21
C TYR A 102 6.12 6.79 -5.44
N ASN A 103 4.99 7.50 -5.46
CA ASN A 103 3.67 6.87 -5.52
C ASN A 103 3.42 6.11 -6.83
N GLU A 104 4.00 6.52 -7.96
CA GLU A 104 3.91 5.79 -9.22
C GLU A 104 4.57 4.40 -9.11
N GLU A 105 5.82 4.35 -8.63
CA GLU A 105 6.55 3.09 -8.42
C GLU A 105 5.84 2.21 -7.37
N MET A 106 5.35 2.83 -6.30
CA MET A 106 4.61 2.12 -5.24
C MET A 106 3.30 1.52 -5.76
N ALA A 107 2.55 2.22 -6.60
CA ALA A 107 1.33 1.70 -7.20
C ALA A 107 1.61 0.49 -8.10
N TYR A 108 2.68 0.54 -8.90
CA TYR A 108 3.14 -0.61 -9.67
C TYR A 108 3.52 -1.80 -8.77
N PHE A 109 4.33 -1.59 -7.73
CA PHE A 109 4.71 -2.66 -6.79
C PHE A 109 3.51 -3.26 -6.06
N LYS A 110 2.46 -2.46 -5.81
CA LYS A 110 1.20 -2.92 -5.22
C LYS A 110 0.50 -3.93 -6.13
N VAL A 111 0.40 -3.65 -7.43
CA VAL A 111 -0.19 -4.56 -8.43
C VAL A 111 0.58 -5.88 -8.46
N VAL A 112 1.93 -5.82 -8.58
CA VAL A 112 2.77 -7.01 -8.66
C VAL A 112 2.69 -7.84 -7.38
N SER A 113 2.83 -7.20 -6.21
CA SER A 113 2.77 -7.90 -4.92
C SER A 113 1.42 -8.57 -4.68
N GLN A 114 0.31 -7.92 -5.09
CA GLN A 114 -1.03 -8.48 -4.98
C GLN A 114 -1.23 -9.67 -5.93
N TYR A 115 -0.67 -9.61 -7.15
CA TYR A 115 -0.71 -10.74 -8.09
C TYR A 115 0.03 -11.95 -7.54
N ASP A 116 1.25 -11.78 -7.04
CA ASP A 116 2.04 -12.86 -6.45
C ASP A 116 1.36 -13.42 -5.19
N LEU A 117 0.73 -12.54 -4.39
CA LEU A 117 -0.08 -12.95 -3.24
C LEU A 117 -1.29 -13.79 -3.67
N ALA A 118 -1.99 -13.40 -4.73
CA ALA A 118 -3.12 -14.14 -5.28
C ALA A 118 -2.71 -15.55 -5.69
N LYS A 119 -1.62 -15.68 -6.44
CA LYS A 119 -1.07 -16.98 -6.87
C LYS A 119 -0.65 -17.89 -5.71
N SER A 120 -0.14 -17.30 -4.64
CA SER A 120 0.37 -18.02 -3.48
C SER A 120 -0.71 -18.30 -2.42
N THR A 121 -1.92 -17.79 -2.61
CA THR A 121 -3.04 -17.95 -1.67
C THR A 121 -3.76 -19.29 -1.92
N VAL A 122 -4.41 -19.83 -0.87
CA VAL A 122 -5.25 -21.04 -0.98
C VAL A 122 -6.38 -20.85 -1.99
N GLU A 123 -6.72 -21.91 -2.72
CA GLU A 123 -7.55 -21.88 -3.92
C GLU A 123 -8.88 -21.14 -3.74
N TYR A 124 -9.59 -21.39 -2.64
CA TYR A 124 -10.90 -20.77 -2.36
C TYR A 124 -10.85 -19.25 -2.12
N LYS A 125 -9.66 -18.66 -1.93
CA LYS A 125 -9.44 -17.21 -1.79
C LYS A 125 -8.76 -16.57 -3.01
N GLN A 126 -8.34 -17.36 -3.98
CA GLN A 126 -7.59 -16.84 -5.13
C GLN A 126 -8.41 -15.88 -5.97
N LYS A 127 -9.69 -16.18 -6.20
CA LYS A 127 -10.58 -15.33 -7.00
C LYS A 127 -10.66 -13.90 -6.44
N GLU A 128 -11.00 -13.77 -5.15
CA GLU A 128 -11.05 -12.49 -4.46
C GLU A 128 -9.72 -11.72 -4.59
N ARG A 129 -8.60 -12.44 -4.44
CA ARG A 129 -7.27 -11.84 -4.54
C ARG A 129 -6.92 -11.37 -5.95
N PHE A 130 -7.30 -12.10 -6.99
CA PHE A 130 -7.12 -11.67 -8.38
C PHE A 130 -8.05 -10.50 -8.72
N GLU A 131 -9.27 -10.45 -8.19
CA GLU A 131 -10.15 -9.29 -8.34
C GLU A 131 -9.55 -8.03 -7.71
N GLU A 132 -8.84 -8.14 -6.58
CA GLU A 132 -8.08 -7.03 -6.01
C GLU A 132 -6.93 -6.56 -6.92
N VAL A 133 -6.26 -7.47 -7.67
CA VAL A 133 -5.24 -7.09 -8.67
C VAL A 133 -5.87 -6.23 -9.76
N LEU A 134 -7.03 -6.64 -10.28
CA LEU A 134 -7.74 -5.89 -11.32
C LEU A 134 -8.07 -4.47 -10.85
N LYS A 135 -8.55 -4.35 -9.61
CA LYS A 135 -8.85 -3.06 -8.99
C LYS A 135 -7.60 -2.18 -8.88
N PHE A 136 -6.51 -2.71 -8.33
CA PHE A 136 -5.27 -1.94 -8.16
C PHE A 136 -4.65 -1.51 -9.50
N TYR A 137 -4.77 -2.34 -10.54
CA TYR A 137 -4.33 -1.96 -11.87
C TYR A 137 -5.17 -0.81 -12.46
N LEU A 138 -6.49 -0.85 -12.32
CA LEU A 138 -7.37 0.23 -12.78
C LEU A 138 -7.08 1.55 -12.04
N GLU A 139 -6.88 1.50 -10.73
CA GLU A 139 -6.43 2.66 -9.94
C GLU A 139 -5.07 3.20 -10.43
N PHE A 140 -4.15 2.29 -10.81
CA PHE A 140 -2.83 2.65 -11.30
C PHE A 140 -2.89 3.35 -12.65
N ILE A 141 -3.62 2.80 -13.65
CA ILE A 141 -3.73 3.39 -14.99
C ILE A 141 -4.47 4.73 -14.98
N ASP A 142 -5.51 4.85 -14.13
CA ASP A 142 -6.26 6.09 -13.95
C ASP A 142 -5.36 7.22 -13.42
N LYS A 143 -4.56 6.92 -12.40
CA LYS A 143 -3.69 7.91 -11.76
C LYS A 143 -2.41 8.19 -12.55
N TYR A 144 -1.86 7.21 -13.27
CA TYR A 144 -0.58 7.30 -13.97
C TYR A 144 -0.65 6.83 -15.43
N PRO A 145 -1.46 7.48 -16.29
CA PRO A 145 -1.72 7.03 -17.68
C PRO A 145 -0.50 7.08 -18.60
N GLN A 146 0.59 7.74 -18.17
CA GLN A 146 1.84 7.84 -18.93
C GLN A 146 2.99 7.04 -18.28
N SER A 147 2.68 6.20 -17.30
CA SER A 147 3.69 5.43 -16.58
C SER A 147 4.46 4.47 -17.50
N THR A 148 5.76 4.42 -17.33
CA THR A 148 6.63 3.44 -18.00
C THR A 148 6.37 2.00 -17.55
N TYR A 149 5.73 1.80 -16.40
CA TYR A 149 5.37 0.49 -15.85
C TYR A 149 4.07 -0.10 -16.44
N LEU A 150 3.27 0.69 -17.19
CA LEU A 150 1.95 0.26 -17.68
C LEU A 150 2.01 -1.03 -18.49
N LYS A 151 2.91 -1.11 -19.46
CA LYS A 151 3.05 -2.30 -20.31
C LYS A 151 3.32 -3.58 -19.50
N THR A 152 4.09 -3.46 -18.44
CA THR A 152 4.40 -4.60 -17.56
C THR A 152 3.22 -4.92 -16.64
N ALA A 153 2.56 -3.90 -16.11
CA ALA A 153 1.40 -4.06 -15.24
C ALA A 153 0.18 -4.65 -15.98
N GLU A 154 -0.01 -4.33 -17.25
CA GLU A 154 -1.07 -4.87 -18.12
C GLU A 154 -1.01 -6.41 -18.23
N LYS A 155 0.20 -6.98 -18.23
CA LYS A 155 0.36 -8.43 -18.18
C LYS A 155 -0.29 -9.03 -16.94
N TRP A 156 -0.04 -8.46 -15.77
CA TRP A 156 -0.60 -8.94 -14.50
C TRP A 156 -2.13 -8.77 -14.45
N TYR A 157 -2.65 -7.71 -15.06
CA TYR A 157 -4.08 -7.50 -15.22
C TYR A 157 -4.71 -8.59 -16.10
N THR A 158 -4.16 -8.84 -17.30
CA THR A 158 -4.65 -9.85 -18.24
C THR A 158 -4.59 -11.26 -17.63
N ASP A 159 -3.47 -11.60 -17.01
CA ASP A 159 -3.33 -12.90 -16.34
C ASP A 159 -4.35 -13.05 -15.21
N SER A 160 -4.62 -11.99 -14.44
CA SER A 160 -5.62 -12.01 -13.37
C SER A 160 -7.05 -12.15 -13.90
N GLN A 161 -7.41 -11.49 -15.01
CA GLN A 161 -8.71 -11.67 -15.67
C GLN A 161 -8.94 -13.12 -16.10
N ASN A 162 -7.91 -13.74 -16.68
CA ASN A 162 -7.97 -15.14 -17.10
C ASN A 162 -8.18 -16.07 -15.90
N GLU A 163 -7.46 -15.84 -14.79
CA GLU A 163 -7.62 -16.64 -13.58
C GLU A 163 -8.99 -16.46 -12.92
N VAL A 164 -9.52 -15.24 -12.83
CA VAL A 164 -10.88 -14.99 -12.31
C VAL A 164 -11.91 -15.72 -13.15
N THR A 165 -11.79 -15.67 -14.49
CA THR A 165 -12.69 -16.35 -15.42
C THR A 165 -12.60 -17.86 -15.27
N ARG A 166 -11.39 -18.41 -15.18
CA ARG A 166 -11.15 -19.85 -14.98
C ARG A 166 -11.78 -20.35 -13.68
N ILE A 167 -11.56 -19.64 -12.57
CA ILE A 167 -12.08 -20.02 -11.26
C ILE A 167 -13.61 -19.93 -11.25
N ALA A 168 -14.18 -18.84 -11.81
CA ALA A 168 -15.64 -18.70 -11.89
C ALA A 168 -16.31 -19.84 -12.68
N LYS A 169 -15.68 -20.33 -13.75
CA LYS A 169 -16.16 -21.48 -14.52
C LYS A 169 -16.16 -22.76 -13.69
N ILE A 170 -15.08 -23.04 -12.97
CA ILE A 170 -14.97 -24.20 -12.08
C ILE A 170 -16.04 -24.14 -10.97
N GLU A 171 -16.23 -22.98 -10.35
CA GLU A 171 -17.27 -22.78 -9.32
C GLU A 171 -18.69 -23.05 -9.86
N ALA A 172 -18.96 -22.60 -11.09
CA ALA A 172 -20.26 -22.82 -11.74
C ALA A 172 -20.47 -24.31 -12.07
N GLU A 173 -19.48 -25.00 -12.60
CA GLU A 173 -19.54 -26.44 -12.88
C GLU A 173 -19.76 -27.26 -11.60
N TYR A 174 -19.06 -26.92 -10.52
CA TYR A 174 -19.23 -27.59 -9.22
C TYR A 174 -20.62 -27.39 -8.63
N LYS A 175 -21.19 -26.18 -8.71
CA LYS A 175 -22.58 -25.91 -8.29
C LYS A 175 -23.58 -26.71 -9.10
N ALA A 176 -23.41 -26.76 -10.41
CA ALA A 176 -24.31 -27.53 -11.29
C ALA A 176 -24.27 -29.05 -10.98
N LEU A 177 -23.08 -29.58 -10.63
CA LEU A 177 -22.96 -30.99 -10.20
C LEU A 177 -23.70 -31.25 -8.87
N GLN A 178 -23.50 -30.39 -7.89
CA GLN A 178 -24.19 -30.49 -6.59
C GLN A 178 -25.73 -30.44 -6.73
N GLU A 179 -26.25 -29.58 -7.60
CA GLU A 179 -27.69 -29.48 -7.85
C GLU A 179 -28.23 -30.75 -8.50
N LYS A 180 -27.49 -31.34 -9.45
CA LYS A 180 -27.86 -32.63 -10.06
C LYS A 180 -27.88 -33.77 -9.04
N GLU A 181 -26.88 -33.86 -8.16
CA GLU A 181 -26.83 -34.88 -7.11
C GLU A 181 -27.98 -34.74 -6.12
N LYS A 182 -28.33 -33.53 -5.68
CA LYS A 182 -29.50 -33.26 -4.82
C LYS A 182 -30.81 -33.65 -5.48
N SER A 183 -30.98 -33.37 -6.77
CA SER A 183 -32.18 -33.73 -7.52
C SER A 183 -32.32 -35.26 -7.71
N ASN A 184 -31.21 -35.96 -7.89
CA ASN A 184 -31.22 -37.43 -8.00
C ASN A 184 -31.54 -38.11 -6.66
N THR A 185 -30.97 -37.61 -5.57
CA THR A 185 -31.21 -38.11 -4.22
C THR A 185 -32.69 -37.93 -3.82
N SER A 186 -33.30 -36.79 -4.17
CA SER A 186 -34.73 -36.54 -3.89
C SER A 186 -35.68 -37.45 -4.70
N LYS A 187 -35.31 -37.77 -5.95
CA LYS A 187 -36.10 -38.70 -6.79
C LYS A 187 -36.08 -40.14 -6.26
N ILE A 188 -34.94 -40.59 -5.72
CA ILE A 188 -34.82 -41.93 -5.12
C ILE A 188 -35.62 -42.02 -3.82
N ALA A 189 -35.69 -40.97 -3.01
CA ALA A 189 -36.43 -40.93 -1.75
C ALA A 189 -37.99 -40.89 -1.94
N THR A 190 -38.48 -40.53 -3.14
CA THR A 190 -39.91 -40.41 -3.46
C THR A 190 -40.45 -41.57 -4.29
N SER A 191 -39.70 -42.63 -4.57
CA SER A 191 -40.18 -43.83 -5.22
C SER A 191 -40.95 -44.69 -4.21
N PRO A 192 -42.30 -44.90 -4.34
CA PRO A 192 -43.04 -45.75 -3.44
C PRO A 192 -42.69 -47.23 -3.67
N GLN A 193 -42.56 -47.99 -2.58
CA GLN A 193 -42.47 -49.44 -2.59
C GLN A 193 -43.83 -50.05 -3.00
#